data_846cf0c0bbaeb816d3e2dddafe544447
#
_entry.id   846cf0c0bbaeb816d3e2dddafe544447
#
_cell.length_a   1.000
_cell.length_b   1.000
_cell.length_c   1.000
_cell.angle_alpha   90.00
_cell.angle_beta   90.00
_cell.angle_gamma   90.00
#
_symmetry.space_group_name_H-M   'P 1'
#
loop_
_entity.id
_entity.type
_entity.pdbx_description
1 polymer ?
#
loop_
_entity_poly.entity_id
_entity_poly.type
_entity_poly.pdbx_seq_one_letter_code
_entity_poly.pdbx_strand_id
1 'polypeptide(L)'
;VVIFLLCGAFLLSEYDDRKSLPVKKYAYYADHKKWEKILHSCKKQKPTDLLCLNYQNLALAEQGVLADSLLMYTQQGSKGLFVDWNMTPFVSMTLQKICYYYGDIASARKYAFECNVCARSVGYPQTLKMLATCNWEMGEYAVVDKYLSYLHKTWVYRNWEVDTLCLRRVESQADNFVYLQDIDLLAYDNVHNKKLADFVLCSYLLDKNLNEFLKAFYFFYKNEKNVPVIYQEAIFLGAQSNPQILDYFFIPDSLKERFLAYQSFCKTNHLDISTNMENRDIHCYTSSY
;
A
#
# COMPACT_ATOMS: atom_id res chain seq x y z
N VAL A 1 -46.23 -1.30 -12.59
CA VAL A 1 -44.92 -1.98 -12.58
C VAL A 1 -43.85 -1.09 -13.20
N VAL A 2 -44.02 -0.60 -14.45
CA VAL A 2 -42.99 0.23 -15.14
C VAL A 2 -42.66 1.51 -14.38
N ILE A 3 -43.67 2.22 -13.85
CA ILE A 3 -43.47 3.45 -13.03
C ILE A 3 -42.67 3.14 -11.75
N PHE A 4 -42.96 2.01 -11.08
CA PHE A 4 -42.20 1.57 -9.90
C PHE A 4 -40.74 1.24 -10.22
N LEU A 5 -40.48 0.62 -11.36
CA LEU A 5 -39.12 0.34 -11.81
C LEU A 5 -38.36 1.62 -12.18
N LEU A 6 -39.02 2.58 -12.83
CA LEU A 6 -38.42 3.88 -13.17
C LEU A 6 -38.15 4.73 -11.91
N CYS A 7 -39.10 4.80 -10.97
CA CYS A 7 -38.88 5.47 -9.69
C CYS A 7 -37.80 4.79 -8.86
N GLY A 8 -37.76 3.46 -8.84
CA GLY A 8 -36.70 2.70 -8.18
C GLY A 8 -35.34 2.93 -8.81
N ALA A 9 -35.24 2.93 -10.13
CA ALA A 9 -33.98 3.22 -10.85
C ALA A 9 -33.53 4.68 -10.62
N PHE A 10 -34.46 5.64 -10.59
CA PHE A 10 -34.16 7.03 -10.29
C PHE A 10 -33.66 7.20 -8.84
N LEU A 11 -34.34 6.64 -7.85
CA LEU A 11 -33.91 6.67 -6.46
C LEU A 11 -32.55 5.99 -6.29
N LEU A 12 -32.32 4.83 -6.92
CA LEU A 12 -31.02 4.17 -6.87
C LEU A 12 -29.93 5.04 -7.50
N SER A 13 -30.21 5.77 -8.60
CA SER A 13 -29.20 6.64 -9.24
C SER A 13 -28.89 7.88 -8.40
N GLU A 14 -29.85 8.42 -7.65
CA GLU A 14 -29.69 9.60 -6.80
C GLU A 14 -28.95 9.25 -5.51
N TYR A 15 -29.19 8.06 -4.96
CA TYR A 15 -28.51 7.56 -3.74
C TYR A 15 -27.29 6.66 -4.03
N ASP A 16 -26.96 6.43 -5.32
CA ASP A 16 -25.84 5.62 -5.71
C ASP A 16 -24.51 6.37 -5.46
N ASP A 17 -23.79 5.93 -4.44
CA ASP A 17 -22.46 6.43 -4.12
C ASP A 17 -21.42 5.87 -5.11
N ARG A 18 -21.52 6.32 -6.37
CA ARG A 18 -20.63 5.88 -7.48
C ARG A 18 -19.16 6.14 -7.20
N LYS A 19 -18.85 7.15 -6.38
CA LYS A 19 -17.46 7.50 -6.02
C LYS A 19 -16.81 6.42 -5.15
N SER A 20 -17.58 5.80 -4.25
CA SER A 20 -17.08 4.73 -3.38
C SER A 20 -17.04 3.34 -4.03
N LEU A 21 -17.68 3.17 -5.18
CA LEU A 21 -17.79 1.87 -5.86
C LEU A 21 -16.43 1.23 -6.22
N PRO A 22 -15.44 1.98 -6.77
CA PRO A 22 -14.12 1.42 -7.04
C PRO A 22 -13.42 0.91 -5.77
N VAL A 23 -13.49 1.68 -4.68
CA VAL A 23 -12.88 1.30 -3.38
C VAL A 23 -13.53 0.02 -2.85
N LYS A 24 -14.87 -0.08 -2.86
CA LYS A 24 -15.61 -1.30 -2.45
C LYS A 24 -15.21 -2.51 -3.30
N LYS A 25 -15.07 -2.32 -4.61
CA LYS A 25 -14.65 -3.37 -5.54
C LYS A 25 -13.23 -3.85 -5.24
N TYR A 26 -12.29 -2.92 -4.98
CA TYR A 26 -10.91 -3.28 -4.67
C TYR A 26 -10.81 -3.92 -3.28
N ALA A 27 -11.57 -3.44 -2.30
CA ALA A 27 -11.70 -4.09 -1.00
C ALA A 27 -12.17 -5.55 -1.13
N TYR A 28 -13.20 -5.80 -1.95
CA TYR A 28 -13.68 -7.15 -2.24
C TYR A 28 -12.61 -8.03 -2.93
N TYR A 29 -11.87 -7.49 -3.89
CA TYR A 29 -10.79 -8.23 -4.54
C TYR A 29 -9.64 -8.55 -3.58
N ALA A 30 -9.29 -7.63 -2.67
CA ALA A 30 -8.29 -7.85 -1.64
C ALA A 30 -8.72 -8.97 -0.67
N ASP A 31 -9.99 -8.97 -0.21
CA ASP A 31 -10.54 -10.04 0.64
C ASP A 31 -10.45 -11.44 0.01
N HIS A 32 -10.48 -11.49 -1.32
CA HIS A 32 -10.38 -12.75 -2.08
C HIS A 32 -8.99 -12.99 -2.67
N LYS A 33 -7.97 -12.23 -2.25
CA LYS A 33 -6.58 -12.30 -2.74
C LYS A 33 -6.47 -12.19 -4.28
N LYS A 34 -7.41 -11.47 -4.94
CA LYS A 34 -7.46 -11.28 -6.39
C LYS A 34 -6.65 -10.06 -6.83
N TRP A 35 -5.38 -10.03 -6.47
CA TRP A 35 -4.48 -8.89 -6.67
C TRP A 35 -4.35 -8.47 -8.12
N GLU A 36 -4.22 -9.43 -9.05
CA GLU A 36 -4.14 -9.17 -10.49
C GLU A 36 -5.35 -8.40 -11.03
N LYS A 37 -6.57 -8.65 -10.48
CA LYS A 37 -7.78 -7.93 -10.91
C LYS A 37 -7.75 -6.49 -10.47
N ILE A 38 -7.14 -6.18 -9.32
CA ILE A 38 -6.91 -4.81 -8.86
C ILE A 38 -5.96 -4.13 -9.84
N LEU A 39 -4.79 -4.73 -10.08
CA LEU A 39 -3.75 -4.15 -10.93
C LEU A 39 -4.23 -3.97 -12.38
N HIS A 40 -4.94 -4.94 -12.94
CA HIS A 40 -5.53 -4.82 -14.27
C HIS A 40 -6.54 -3.65 -14.35
N SER A 41 -7.39 -3.51 -13.32
CA SER A 41 -8.34 -2.40 -13.24
C SER A 41 -7.63 -1.05 -13.12
N CYS A 42 -6.58 -0.96 -12.29
CA CYS A 42 -5.79 0.26 -12.11
C CYS A 42 -5.06 0.69 -13.38
N LYS A 43 -4.47 -0.24 -14.14
CA LYS A 43 -3.85 0.06 -15.45
C LYS A 43 -4.85 0.69 -16.43
N LYS A 44 -6.09 0.20 -16.43
CA LYS A 44 -7.14 0.69 -17.33
C LYS A 44 -7.75 2.02 -16.89
N GLN A 45 -7.99 2.18 -15.59
CA GLN A 45 -8.75 3.31 -15.04
C GLN A 45 -7.88 4.46 -14.54
N LYS A 46 -6.57 4.21 -14.27
CA LYS A 46 -5.61 5.17 -13.71
C LYS A 46 -6.22 5.95 -12.54
N PRO A 47 -6.55 5.28 -11.41
CA PRO A 47 -7.25 5.92 -10.31
C PRO A 47 -6.42 7.05 -9.71
N THR A 48 -7.11 8.11 -9.27
CA THR A 48 -6.52 9.24 -8.54
C THR A 48 -6.98 9.29 -7.08
N ASP A 49 -7.97 8.50 -6.71
CA ASP A 49 -8.44 8.39 -5.33
C ASP A 49 -7.42 7.64 -4.46
N LEU A 50 -7.05 8.24 -3.31
CA LEU A 50 -6.02 7.70 -2.42
C LEU A 50 -6.33 6.28 -1.92
N LEU A 51 -7.60 5.96 -1.62
CA LEU A 51 -7.96 4.62 -1.17
C LEU A 51 -7.78 3.58 -2.27
N CYS A 52 -8.08 3.96 -3.51
CA CYS A 52 -7.81 3.11 -4.68
C CYS A 52 -6.31 2.90 -4.89
N LEU A 53 -5.49 3.95 -4.72
CA LEU A 53 -4.03 3.85 -4.78
C LEU A 53 -3.46 2.97 -3.66
N ASN A 54 -4.01 3.05 -2.46
CA ASN A 54 -3.62 2.19 -1.35
C ASN A 54 -3.85 0.71 -1.68
N TYR A 55 -5.00 0.34 -2.26
CA TYR A 55 -5.25 -1.04 -2.72
C TYR A 55 -4.36 -1.44 -3.89
N GLN A 56 -4.05 -0.52 -4.82
CA GLN A 56 -3.12 -0.74 -5.92
C GLN A 56 -1.74 -1.11 -5.38
N ASN A 57 -1.18 -0.29 -4.49
CA ASN A 57 0.16 -0.48 -3.95
C ASN A 57 0.22 -1.70 -3.01
N LEU A 58 -0.85 -1.97 -2.24
CA LEU A 58 -0.97 -3.22 -1.51
C LEU A 58 -0.94 -4.44 -2.44
N ALA A 59 -1.62 -4.37 -3.59
CA ALA A 59 -1.62 -5.47 -4.56
C ALA A 59 -0.23 -5.68 -5.18
N LEU A 60 0.53 -4.60 -5.45
CA LEU A 60 1.93 -4.69 -5.91
C LEU A 60 2.83 -5.34 -4.84
N ALA A 61 2.65 -4.95 -3.57
CA ALA A 61 3.41 -5.50 -2.45
C ALA A 61 3.11 -7.00 -2.23
N GLU A 62 1.85 -7.39 -2.32
CA GLU A 62 1.44 -8.81 -2.16
C GLU A 62 1.91 -9.70 -3.32
N GLN A 63 2.16 -9.11 -4.49
CA GLN A 63 2.80 -9.81 -5.61
C GLN A 63 4.35 -9.73 -5.59
N GLY A 64 4.93 -9.01 -4.63
CA GLY A 64 6.37 -8.88 -4.49
C GLY A 64 7.03 -8.00 -5.57
N VAL A 65 6.26 -7.14 -6.23
CA VAL A 65 6.71 -6.30 -7.35
C VAL A 65 6.53 -4.79 -7.06
N LEU A 66 6.38 -4.42 -5.79
CA LEU A 66 6.12 -3.02 -5.41
C LEU A 66 7.22 -2.10 -5.94
N ALA A 67 8.48 -2.39 -5.62
CA ALA A 67 9.62 -1.58 -6.05
C ALA A 67 9.79 -1.56 -7.58
N ASP A 68 9.67 -2.72 -8.24
CA ASP A 68 9.90 -2.82 -9.68
C ASP A 68 8.81 -2.15 -10.52
N SER A 69 7.60 -2.05 -9.99
CA SER A 69 6.43 -1.56 -10.74
C SER A 69 5.82 -0.28 -10.20
N LEU A 70 6.37 0.32 -9.13
CA LEU A 70 5.80 1.48 -8.45
C LEU A 70 5.46 2.62 -9.42
N LEU A 71 6.42 2.99 -10.27
CA LEU A 71 6.30 4.11 -11.20
C LEU A 71 5.55 3.77 -12.50
N MET A 72 5.23 2.49 -12.73
CA MET A 72 4.38 2.07 -13.86
C MET A 72 2.90 2.34 -13.61
N TYR A 73 2.54 2.72 -12.40
CA TYR A 73 1.19 3.03 -11.97
C TYR A 73 1.09 4.46 -11.46
N THR A 74 -0.11 5.04 -11.49
CA THR A 74 -0.39 6.36 -10.94
C THR A 74 -0.03 6.39 -9.45
N GLN A 75 0.66 7.43 -8.99
CA GLN A 75 1.04 7.63 -7.60
C GLN A 75 0.70 9.04 -7.13
N GLN A 76 0.49 9.22 -5.82
CA GLN A 76 0.23 10.52 -5.18
C GLN A 76 0.96 10.59 -3.82
N GLY A 77 2.31 10.62 -3.87
CA GLY A 77 3.13 10.63 -2.67
C GLY A 77 2.97 9.37 -1.81
N SER A 78 3.55 9.36 -0.62
CA SER A 78 3.46 8.23 0.34
C SER A 78 2.03 7.96 0.81
N LYS A 79 1.12 8.95 0.74
CA LYS A 79 -0.30 8.75 1.05
C LYS A 79 -0.99 7.76 0.09
N GLY A 80 -0.43 7.53 -1.09
CA GLY A 80 -0.84 6.45 -1.99
C GLY A 80 -0.49 5.05 -1.48
N LEU A 81 0.50 4.91 -0.58
CA LEU A 81 0.83 3.67 0.13
C LEU A 81 0.01 3.52 1.41
N PHE A 82 -0.12 4.61 2.16
CA PHE A 82 -0.79 4.64 3.45
C PHE A 82 -1.50 5.98 3.66
N VAL A 83 -2.81 5.97 3.52
CA VAL A 83 -3.63 7.17 3.68
C VAL A 83 -3.74 7.59 5.16
N ASP A 84 -3.76 8.91 5.41
CA ASP A 84 -3.97 9.43 6.76
C ASP A 84 -5.35 9.04 7.31
N TRP A 85 -5.41 8.61 8.56
CA TRP A 85 -6.66 8.28 9.21
C TRP A 85 -7.51 9.53 9.48
N ASN A 86 -8.78 9.48 9.09
CA ASN A 86 -9.71 10.61 9.16
C ASN A 86 -11.07 10.25 9.78
N MET A 87 -11.14 9.24 10.62
CA MET A 87 -12.34 8.76 11.31
C MET A 87 -13.46 8.29 10.36
N THR A 88 -13.18 8.02 9.08
CA THR A 88 -14.19 7.50 8.18
C THR A 88 -14.13 5.97 8.07
N PRO A 89 -15.28 5.28 7.92
CA PRO A 89 -15.30 3.82 7.85
C PRO A 89 -14.47 3.26 6.69
N PHE A 90 -14.47 3.92 5.52
CA PHE A 90 -13.72 3.45 4.36
C PHE A 90 -12.21 3.56 4.54
N VAL A 91 -11.72 4.64 5.15
CA VAL A 91 -10.31 4.81 5.47
C VAL A 91 -9.90 3.76 6.50
N SER A 92 -10.64 3.61 7.60
CA SER A 92 -10.35 2.60 8.62
C SER A 92 -10.38 1.17 8.05
N MET A 93 -11.34 0.88 7.15
CA MET A 93 -11.44 -0.42 6.46
C MET A 93 -10.24 -0.67 5.52
N THR A 94 -9.68 0.36 4.90
CA THR A 94 -8.50 0.24 4.05
C THR A 94 -7.26 0.04 4.92
N LEU A 95 -7.06 0.87 5.94
CA LEU A 95 -5.90 0.81 6.84
C LEU A 95 -5.82 -0.51 7.60
N GLN A 96 -6.94 -1.05 8.11
CA GLN A 96 -6.94 -2.37 8.77
C GLN A 96 -6.39 -3.47 7.85
N LYS A 97 -6.68 -3.42 6.54
CA LYS A 97 -6.18 -4.40 5.58
C LYS A 97 -4.70 -4.19 5.30
N ILE A 98 -4.27 -2.95 5.09
CA ILE A 98 -2.87 -2.62 4.85
C ILE A 98 -2.03 -3.12 6.03
N CYS A 99 -2.36 -2.72 7.26
CA CYS A 99 -1.65 -3.15 8.46
C CYS A 99 -1.63 -4.68 8.59
N TYR A 100 -2.77 -5.34 8.38
CA TYR A 100 -2.86 -6.80 8.44
C TYR A 100 -1.93 -7.49 7.44
N TYR A 101 -1.93 -7.04 6.18
CA TYR A 101 -1.09 -7.63 5.13
C TYR A 101 0.40 -7.34 5.29
N TYR A 102 0.77 -6.27 5.99
CA TYR A 102 2.15 -5.99 6.38
C TYR A 102 2.57 -6.67 7.68
N GLY A 103 1.63 -7.29 8.41
CA GLY A 103 1.91 -8.02 9.65
C GLY A 103 1.80 -7.20 10.94
N ASP A 104 1.43 -5.92 10.83
CA ASP A 104 1.11 -5.07 11.97
C ASP A 104 -0.31 -5.38 12.47
N ILE A 105 -0.42 -6.46 13.26
CA ILE A 105 -1.70 -6.97 13.73
C ILE A 105 -2.33 -6.03 14.77
N ALA A 106 -1.51 -5.34 15.57
CA ALA A 106 -2.00 -4.40 16.58
C ALA A 106 -2.71 -3.22 15.92
N SER A 107 -2.09 -2.58 14.93
CA SER A 107 -2.71 -1.49 14.17
C SER A 107 -3.88 -1.97 13.31
N ALA A 108 -3.80 -3.17 12.72
CA ALA A 108 -4.91 -3.76 11.99
C ALA A 108 -6.15 -3.92 12.90
N ARG A 109 -5.96 -4.44 14.12
CA ARG A 109 -7.02 -4.56 15.13
C ARG A 109 -7.57 -3.18 15.53
N LYS A 110 -6.71 -2.19 15.76
CA LYS A 110 -7.10 -0.82 16.09
C LYS A 110 -8.01 -0.24 15.01
N TYR A 111 -7.55 -0.23 13.74
CA TYR A 111 -8.35 0.32 12.65
C TYR A 111 -9.64 -0.49 12.38
N ALA A 112 -9.62 -1.79 12.64
CA ALA A 112 -10.84 -2.59 12.59
C ALA A 112 -11.84 -2.16 13.68
N PHE A 113 -11.37 -1.90 14.88
CA PHE A 113 -12.22 -1.40 15.96
C PHE A 113 -12.78 0.00 15.63
N GLU A 114 -11.94 0.91 15.15
CA GLU A 114 -12.36 2.24 14.71
C GLU A 114 -13.40 2.19 13.59
N CYS A 115 -13.19 1.32 12.59
CA CYS A 115 -14.18 1.10 11.53
C CYS A 115 -15.54 0.64 12.10
N ASN A 116 -15.52 -0.25 13.08
CA ASN A 116 -16.72 -0.76 13.71
C ASN A 116 -17.45 0.31 14.54
N VAL A 117 -16.71 1.18 15.24
CA VAL A 117 -17.26 2.31 16.01
C VAL A 117 -17.85 3.38 15.09
N CYS A 118 -17.18 3.68 13.97
CA CYS A 118 -17.67 4.65 12.99
C CYS A 118 -18.89 4.16 12.19
N ALA A 119 -19.25 2.89 12.28
CA ALA A 119 -20.44 2.35 11.64
C ALA A 119 -21.71 2.89 12.33
N ARG A 120 -22.68 3.36 11.54
CA ARG A 120 -23.90 4.01 12.06
C ARG A 120 -24.88 3.08 12.80
N SER A 121 -24.66 1.75 12.77
CA SER A 121 -25.59 0.80 13.39
C SER A 121 -24.86 -0.37 14.03
N VAL A 122 -24.95 -1.55 13.45
CA VAL A 122 -24.49 -2.79 14.07
C VAL A 122 -23.03 -3.13 13.72
N GLY A 123 -22.31 -2.22 13.04
CA GLY A 123 -20.97 -2.47 12.53
C GLY A 123 -20.97 -3.15 11.15
N TYR A 124 -19.77 -3.44 10.64
CA TYR A 124 -19.59 -4.11 9.37
C TYR A 124 -19.14 -5.56 9.61
N PRO A 125 -19.82 -6.58 9.07
CA PRO A 125 -19.40 -7.99 9.25
C PRO A 125 -17.97 -8.27 8.80
N GLN A 126 -17.49 -7.60 7.74
CA GLN A 126 -16.09 -7.70 7.29
C GLN A 126 -15.10 -7.21 8.33
N THR A 127 -15.47 -6.18 9.08
CA THR A 127 -14.66 -5.64 10.19
C THR A 127 -14.65 -6.60 11.38
N LEU A 128 -15.80 -7.24 11.68
CA LEU A 128 -15.85 -8.28 12.72
C LEU A 128 -14.99 -9.49 12.36
N LYS A 129 -14.90 -9.86 11.07
CA LYS A 129 -13.95 -10.88 10.59
C LYS A 129 -12.51 -10.47 10.88
N MET A 130 -12.13 -9.22 10.54
CA MET A 130 -10.79 -8.72 10.81
C MET A 130 -10.47 -8.71 12.30
N LEU A 131 -11.42 -8.28 13.14
CA LEU A 131 -11.27 -8.32 14.60
C LEU A 131 -11.08 -9.75 15.11
N ALA A 132 -11.86 -10.72 14.61
CA ALA A 132 -11.70 -12.12 14.96
C ALA A 132 -10.31 -12.64 14.54
N THR A 133 -9.88 -12.34 13.30
CA THR A 133 -8.58 -12.78 12.79
C THR A 133 -7.42 -12.17 13.59
N CYS A 134 -7.43 -10.85 13.82
CA CYS A 134 -6.36 -10.18 14.59
C CYS A 134 -6.28 -10.73 16.03
N ASN A 135 -7.42 -10.93 16.71
CA ASN A 135 -7.42 -11.47 18.07
C ASN A 135 -6.97 -12.94 18.10
N TRP A 136 -7.28 -13.73 17.05
CA TRP A 136 -6.72 -15.08 16.92
C TRP A 136 -5.19 -15.06 16.87
N GLU A 137 -4.60 -14.21 16.00
CA GLU A 137 -3.15 -14.08 15.88
C GLU A 137 -2.48 -13.56 17.16
N MET A 138 -3.22 -12.84 17.99
CA MET A 138 -2.75 -12.35 19.30
C MET A 138 -2.98 -13.35 20.44
N GLY A 139 -3.63 -14.49 20.19
CA GLY A 139 -3.93 -15.50 21.20
C GLY A 139 -5.15 -15.19 22.08
N GLU A 140 -5.94 -14.17 21.74
CA GLU A 140 -7.11 -13.70 22.49
C GLU A 140 -8.37 -14.50 22.13
N TYR A 141 -8.35 -15.83 22.33
CA TYR A 141 -9.38 -16.75 21.80
C TYR A 141 -10.79 -16.48 22.35
N ALA A 142 -10.92 -16.07 23.62
CA ALA A 142 -12.21 -15.71 24.19
C ALA A 142 -12.87 -14.51 23.47
N VAL A 143 -12.05 -13.58 22.96
CA VAL A 143 -12.51 -12.45 22.16
C VAL A 143 -12.90 -12.91 20.75
N VAL A 144 -12.16 -13.86 20.18
CA VAL A 144 -12.51 -14.49 18.89
C VAL A 144 -13.88 -15.13 18.95
N ASP A 145 -14.15 -15.98 19.96
CA ASP A 145 -15.45 -16.63 20.14
C ASP A 145 -16.61 -15.63 20.21
N LYS A 146 -16.38 -14.51 20.86
CA LYS A 146 -17.36 -13.41 20.90
C LYS A 146 -17.67 -12.90 19.49
N TYR A 147 -16.65 -12.57 18.67
CA TYR A 147 -16.87 -12.06 17.32
C TYR A 147 -17.46 -13.14 16.40
N LEU A 148 -17.05 -14.38 16.51
CA LEU A 148 -17.66 -15.51 15.79
C LEU A 148 -19.14 -15.65 16.13
N SER A 149 -19.52 -15.51 17.41
CA SER A 149 -20.92 -15.60 17.84
C SER A 149 -21.82 -14.53 17.18
N TYR A 150 -21.28 -13.34 16.86
CA TYR A 150 -21.98 -12.31 16.09
C TYR A 150 -22.03 -12.63 14.61
N LEU A 151 -20.92 -13.07 14.03
CA LEU A 151 -20.82 -13.42 12.60
C LEU A 151 -21.75 -14.59 12.24
N HIS A 152 -21.82 -15.62 13.08
CA HIS A 152 -22.70 -16.79 12.87
C HIS A 152 -24.21 -16.45 12.89
N LYS A 153 -24.58 -15.32 13.48
CA LYS A 153 -25.97 -14.80 13.39
C LYS A 153 -26.27 -14.16 12.04
N THR A 154 -25.25 -13.87 11.23
CA THR A 154 -25.44 -13.28 9.90
C THR A 154 -25.65 -14.39 8.86
N TRP A 155 -26.52 -14.13 7.87
CA TRP A 155 -26.78 -15.12 6.83
C TRP A 155 -25.55 -15.45 5.98
N VAL A 156 -24.70 -14.46 5.69
CA VAL A 156 -23.52 -14.61 4.82
C VAL A 156 -22.35 -15.30 5.52
N TYR A 157 -22.15 -15.04 6.82
CA TYR A 157 -20.96 -15.49 7.57
C TYR A 157 -21.29 -16.54 8.63
N ARG A 158 -22.47 -17.18 8.57
CA ARG A 158 -22.91 -18.17 9.58
C ARG A 158 -21.97 -19.38 9.73
N ASN A 159 -21.22 -19.73 8.69
CA ASN A 159 -20.28 -20.84 8.68
C ASN A 159 -18.83 -20.35 8.49
N TRP A 160 -18.57 -19.06 8.74
CA TRP A 160 -17.23 -18.53 8.58
C TRP A 160 -16.38 -18.81 9.80
N GLU A 161 -15.16 -19.29 9.59
CA GLU A 161 -14.15 -19.55 10.61
C GLU A 161 -12.87 -18.74 10.29
N VAL A 162 -12.00 -18.56 11.30
CA VAL A 162 -10.71 -17.90 11.11
C VAL A 162 -9.80 -18.81 10.29
N ASP A 163 -9.20 -18.27 9.23
CA ASP A 163 -8.20 -18.99 8.42
C ASP A 163 -6.86 -19.05 9.17
N THR A 164 -6.65 -20.13 9.89
CA THR A 164 -5.45 -20.37 10.70
C THR A 164 -4.20 -20.71 9.88
N LEU A 165 -4.34 -20.97 8.58
CA LEU A 165 -3.23 -21.29 7.69
C LEU A 165 -2.51 -20.04 7.14
N CYS A 166 -3.12 -18.86 7.29
CA CYS A 166 -2.64 -17.61 6.74
C CYS A 166 -2.29 -16.58 7.82
N LEU A 167 -1.55 -17.00 8.85
CA LEU A 167 -1.06 -16.08 9.89
C LEU A 167 -0.10 -15.05 9.29
N ARG A 168 -0.24 -13.80 9.69
CA ARG A 168 0.49 -12.64 9.14
C ARG A 168 1.37 -11.92 10.15
N ARG A 169 1.26 -12.28 11.42
CA ARG A 169 1.98 -11.59 12.48
C ARG A 169 3.48 -11.56 12.20
N VAL A 170 4.03 -10.37 12.20
CA VAL A 170 5.47 -10.13 12.18
C VAL A 170 5.90 -9.84 13.61
N GLU A 171 6.97 -10.47 14.06
CA GLU A 171 7.51 -10.23 15.40
C GLU A 171 8.06 -8.81 15.47
N SER A 172 7.75 -8.10 16.54
CA SER A 172 8.29 -6.80 16.85
C SER A 172 8.61 -6.71 18.33
N GLN A 173 9.66 -6.00 18.68
CA GLN A 173 10.03 -5.74 20.07
C GLN A 173 9.24 -4.58 20.69
N ALA A 174 8.50 -3.83 19.88
CA ALA A 174 7.73 -2.69 20.35
C ALA A 174 6.28 -3.07 20.66
N ASP A 175 5.86 -2.86 21.91
CA ASP A 175 4.54 -3.27 22.41
C ASP A 175 3.39 -2.32 22.05
N ASN A 176 3.67 -1.13 21.49
CA ASN A 176 2.66 -0.09 21.29
C ASN A 176 2.80 0.61 19.94
N PHE A 177 2.15 0.10 18.91
CA PHE A 177 2.12 0.72 17.57
C PHE A 177 0.89 1.60 17.37
N VAL A 178 1.06 2.84 16.95
CA VAL A 178 -0.05 3.81 16.84
C VAL A 178 -0.12 4.57 15.51
N TYR A 179 0.94 4.65 14.67
CA TYR A 179 1.00 5.52 13.48
C TYR A 179 1.73 4.87 12.28
N LEU A 180 1.79 5.56 11.13
CA LEU A 180 2.58 5.14 9.95
C LEU A 180 4.06 4.88 10.31
N GLN A 181 4.62 5.66 11.21
CA GLN A 181 5.94 5.44 11.81
C GLN A 181 6.11 4.03 12.40
N ASP A 182 5.02 3.36 12.69
CA ASP A 182 5.01 2.04 13.30
C ASP A 182 5.34 0.95 12.27
N ILE A 183 4.94 1.11 10.99
CA ILE A 183 5.36 0.21 9.92
C ILE A 183 6.85 0.37 9.65
N ASP A 184 7.39 1.59 9.72
CA ASP A 184 8.83 1.83 9.61
C ASP A 184 9.58 1.12 10.73
N LEU A 185 9.16 1.30 11.99
CA LEU A 185 9.75 0.59 13.13
C LEU A 185 9.65 -0.92 13.00
N LEU A 186 8.48 -1.42 12.56
CA LEU A 186 8.29 -2.85 12.31
C LEU A 186 9.25 -3.37 11.23
N ALA A 187 9.52 -2.58 10.20
CA ALA A 187 10.49 -2.93 9.15
C ALA A 187 11.92 -2.98 9.71
N TYR A 188 12.32 -2.03 10.53
CA TYR A 188 13.65 -2.02 11.16
C TYR A 188 13.83 -3.18 12.16
N ASP A 189 12.80 -3.58 12.87
CA ASP A 189 12.82 -4.77 13.73
C ASP A 189 12.88 -6.09 12.91
N ASN A 190 12.39 -6.07 11.66
CA ASN A 190 12.28 -7.23 10.79
C ASN A 190 13.05 -7.05 9.46
N VAL A 191 14.35 -6.82 9.55
CA VAL A 191 15.25 -6.47 8.43
C VAL A 191 15.15 -7.41 7.23
N HIS A 192 14.86 -8.69 7.49
CA HIS A 192 14.76 -9.71 6.43
C HIS A 192 13.38 -9.73 5.74
N ASN A 193 12.42 -8.95 6.21
CA ASN A 193 11.12 -8.84 5.59
C ASN A 193 11.16 -7.84 4.42
N LYS A 194 11.48 -8.34 3.25
CA LYS A 194 11.61 -7.54 2.03
C LYS A 194 10.37 -6.68 1.74
N LYS A 195 9.17 -7.20 2.03
CA LYS A 195 7.92 -6.47 1.78
C LYS A 195 7.81 -5.20 2.64
N LEU A 196 8.22 -5.28 3.90
CA LEU A 196 8.26 -4.12 4.80
C LEU A 196 9.36 -3.14 4.37
N ALA A 197 10.56 -3.65 4.06
CA ALA A 197 11.66 -2.84 3.56
C ALA A 197 11.26 -2.06 2.29
N ASP A 198 10.64 -2.74 1.32
CA ASP A 198 10.18 -2.11 0.07
C ASP A 198 9.08 -1.07 0.33
N PHE A 199 8.20 -1.29 1.32
CA PHE A 199 7.19 -0.29 1.69
C PHE A 199 7.86 1.00 2.18
N VAL A 200 8.82 0.90 3.11
CA VAL A 200 9.53 2.05 3.68
C VAL A 200 10.33 2.77 2.60
N LEU A 201 11.10 2.05 1.79
CA LEU A 201 11.90 2.62 0.72
C LEU A 201 11.04 3.32 -0.34
N CYS A 202 9.94 2.70 -0.75
CA CYS A 202 9.00 3.30 -1.69
C CYS A 202 8.31 4.55 -1.11
N SER A 203 8.02 4.58 0.19
CA SER A 203 7.43 5.76 0.83
C SER A 203 8.37 6.95 0.76
N TYR A 204 9.65 6.76 1.07
CA TYR A 204 10.66 7.83 0.97
C TYR A 204 10.87 8.30 -0.46
N LEU A 205 10.85 7.39 -1.45
CA LEU A 205 10.96 7.77 -2.87
C LEU A 205 9.76 8.58 -3.33
N LEU A 206 8.55 8.21 -2.94
CA LEU A 206 7.33 8.92 -3.29
C LEU A 206 7.27 10.32 -2.65
N ASP A 207 7.84 10.49 -1.47
CA ASP A 207 7.96 11.78 -0.79
C ASP A 207 9.22 12.56 -1.22
N LYS A 208 9.97 12.04 -2.21
CA LYS A 208 11.22 12.65 -2.71
C LYS A 208 12.26 12.87 -1.61
N ASN A 209 12.21 12.09 -0.55
CA ASN A 209 13.15 12.18 0.57
C ASN A 209 14.35 11.25 0.34
N LEU A 210 15.24 11.67 -0.55
CA LEU A 210 16.40 10.87 -0.96
C LEU A 210 17.36 10.57 0.20
N ASN A 211 17.49 11.49 1.16
CA ASN A 211 18.41 11.30 2.28
C ASN A 211 17.96 10.15 3.20
N GLU A 212 16.69 10.11 3.59
CA GLU A 212 16.16 9.01 4.40
C GLU A 212 16.09 7.71 3.60
N PHE A 213 15.78 7.78 2.30
CA PHE A 213 15.87 6.63 1.42
C PHE A 213 17.26 6.00 1.44
N LEU A 214 18.35 6.77 1.29
CA LEU A 214 19.71 6.25 1.25
C LEU A 214 20.12 5.61 2.58
N LYS A 215 19.73 6.19 3.73
CA LYS A 215 19.98 5.60 5.05
C LYS A 215 19.25 4.26 5.20
N ALA A 216 17.96 4.24 4.90
CA ALA A 216 17.13 3.03 4.98
C ALA A 216 17.60 1.96 3.98
N PHE A 217 17.94 2.38 2.75
CA PHE A 217 18.46 1.47 1.73
C PHE A 217 19.75 0.78 2.18
N TYR A 218 20.71 1.54 2.72
CA TYR A 218 21.93 0.95 3.26
C TYR A 218 21.63 -0.08 4.35
N PHE A 219 20.65 0.20 5.22
CA PHE A 219 20.27 -0.70 6.29
C PHE A 219 19.64 -2.00 5.77
N PHE A 220 18.66 -1.91 4.87
CA PHE A 220 17.90 -3.08 4.39
C PHE A 220 18.59 -3.86 3.28
N TYR A 221 19.36 -3.20 2.40
CA TYR A 221 19.89 -3.78 1.15
C TYR A 221 21.40 -3.95 1.12
N LYS A 222 22.10 -3.69 2.21
CA LYS A 222 23.58 -3.79 2.28
C LYS A 222 24.14 -5.11 1.74
N ASN A 223 23.45 -6.23 1.94
CA ASN A 223 23.90 -7.56 1.55
C ASN A 223 23.09 -8.15 0.37
N GLU A 224 22.18 -7.38 -0.21
CA GLU A 224 21.30 -7.85 -1.28
C GLU A 224 21.98 -7.69 -2.64
N LYS A 225 22.00 -8.79 -3.43
CA LYS A 225 22.57 -8.78 -4.78
C LYS A 225 21.61 -8.25 -5.84
N ASN A 226 20.33 -8.49 -5.64
CA ASN A 226 19.27 -8.10 -6.58
C ASN A 226 18.58 -6.82 -6.09
N VAL A 227 19.04 -5.69 -6.59
CA VAL A 227 18.49 -4.37 -6.27
C VAL A 227 17.51 -3.95 -7.36
N PRO A 228 16.27 -3.59 -7.05
CA PRO A 228 15.32 -3.03 -8.02
C PRO A 228 15.88 -1.81 -8.76
N VAL A 229 15.54 -1.67 -10.05
CA VAL A 229 16.09 -0.61 -10.91
C VAL A 229 15.80 0.78 -10.34
N ILE A 230 14.62 1.02 -9.81
CA ILE A 230 14.25 2.30 -9.19
C ILE A 230 15.18 2.67 -8.02
N TYR A 231 15.62 1.69 -7.23
CA TYR A 231 16.55 1.93 -6.13
C TYR A 231 17.95 2.24 -6.65
N GLN A 232 18.41 1.53 -7.71
CA GLN A 232 19.67 1.85 -8.36
C GLN A 232 19.68 3.26 -8.94
N GLU A 233 18.57 3.70 -9.54
CA GLU A 233 18.41 5.08 -10.04
C GLU A 233 18.47 6.10 -8.91
N ALA A 234 17.79 5.84 -7.79
CA ALA A 234 17.81 6.71 -6.61
C ALA A 234 19.22 6.78 -5.97
N ILE A 235 19.93 5.66 -5.87
CA ILE A 235 21.32 5.62 -5.38
C ILE A 235 22.22 6.47 -6.30
N PHE A 236 22.08 6.32 -7.61
CA PHE A 236 22.86 7.08 -8.57
C PHE A 236 22.60 8.58 -8.49
N LEU A 237 21.35 8.99 -8.26
CA LEU A 237 21.01 10.39 -7.99
C LEU A 237 21.65 10.89 -6.69
N GLY A 238 21.62 10.11 -5.63
CA GLY A 238 22.28 10.45 -4.36
C GLY A 238 23.80 10.57 -4.49
N ALA A 239 24.40 9.74 -5.33
CA ALA A 239 25.83 9.76 -5.60
C ALA A 239 26.31 11.03 -6.33
N GLN A 240 25.41 11.77 -6.99
CA GLN A 240 25.77 13.08 -7.57
C GLN A 240 26.14 14.11 -6.48
N SER A 241 25.53 13.98 -5.30
CA SER A 241 25.80 14.86 -4.13
C SER A 241 26.87 14.25 -3.22
N ASN A 242 26.97 12.93 -3.14
CA ASN A 242 27.95 12.22 -2.33
C ASN A 242 28.53 11.00 -3.08
N PRO A 243 29.66 11.17 -3.82
CA PRO A 243 30.24 10.09 -4.62
C PRO A 243 30.66 8.84 -3.82
N GLN A 244 30.91 8.97 -2.51
CA GLN A 244 31.32 7.83 -1.65
C GLN A 244 30.24 6.75 -1.54
N ILE A 245 29.00 7.04 -1.90
CA ILE A 245 27.90 6.05 -1.94
C ILE A 245 28.23 4.92 -2.94
N LEU A 246 28.94 5.23 -4.02
CA LEU A 246 29.30 4.26 -5.06
C LEU A 246 30.37 3.25 -4.60
N ASP A 247 31.07 3.51 -3.51
CA ASP A 247 32.03 2.57 -2.92
C ASP A 247 31.31 1.35 -2.31
N TYR A 248 30.04 1.51 -1.98
CA TYR A 248 29.23 0.47 -1.33
C TYR A 248 28.25 -0.23 -2.26
N PHE A 249 27.88 0.39 -3.38
CA PHE A 249 26.86 -0.15 -4.28
C PHE A 249 27.29 -0.13 -5.74
N PHE A 250 27.17 -1.29 -6.37
CA PHE A 250 27.42 -1.41 -7.81
C PHE A 250 26.24 -0.85 -8.61
N ILE A 251 26.53 0.06 -9.52
CA ILE A 251 25.55 0.62 -10.46
C ILE A 251 25.97 0.20 -11.87
N PRO A 252 25.09 -0.48 -12.64
CA PRO A 252 25.38 -0.89 -14.02
C PRO A 252 25.71 0.31 -14.93
N ASP A 253 26.66 0.14 -15.84
CA ASP A 253 27.05 1.21 -16.76
C ASP A 253 25.91 1.62 -17.70
N SER A 254 25.03 0.68 -18.07
CA SER A 254 23.81 0.96 -18.83
C SER A 254 22.89 2.00 -18.18
N LEU A 255 22.82 2.02 -16.85
CA LEU A 255 22.04 3.01 -16.11
C LEU A 255 22.71 4.39 -16.14
N LYS A 256 24.03 4.43 -16.01
CA LYS A 256 24.84 5.65 -16.13
C LYS A 256 24.68 6.28 -17.52
N GLU A 257 24.76 5.46 -18.58
CA GLU A 257 24.57 5.90 -19.96
C GLU A 257 23.17 6.47 -20.20
N ARG A 258 22.13 5.82 -19.71
CA ARG A 258 20.75 6.34 -19.77
C ARG A 258 20.61 7.70 -19.09
N PHE A 259 21.19 7.86 -17.91
CA PHE A 259 21.16 9.13 -17.18
C PHE A 259 21.88 10.25 -17.92
N LEU A 260 23.08 9.97 -18.49
CA LEU A 260 23.82 10.94 -19.30
C LEU A 260 23.04 11.33 -20.56
N ALA A 261 22.40 10.35 -21.22
CA ALA A 261 21.54 10.62 -22.37
C ALA A 261 20.36 11.55 -22.00
N TYR A 262 19.73 11.32 -20.84
CA TYR A 262 18.67 12.20 -20.34
C TYR A 262 19.17 13.61 -19.99
N GLN A 263 20.32 13.72 -19.33
CA GLN A 263 20.91 15.02 -19.06
C GLN A 263 21.21 15.80 -20.35
N SER A 264 21.73 15.13 -21.38
CA SER A 264 21.98 15.74 -22.68
C SER A 264 20.69 16.20 -23.35
N PHE A 265 19.64 15.38 -23.28
CA PHE A 265 18.30 15.71 -23.79
C PHE A 265 17.72 16.94 -23.07
N CYS A 266 17.80 17.01 -21.75
CA CYS A 266 17.34 18.16 -20.97
C CYS A 266 18.10 19.43 -21.35
N LYS A 267 19.42 19.37 -21.47
CA LYS A 267 20.26 20.51 -21.89
C LYS A 267 19.89 21.01 -23.31
N THR A 268 19.69 20.09 -24.24
CA THR A 268 19.35 20.42 -25.64
C THR A 268 17.97 21.09 -25.74
N ASN A 269 17.04 20.66 -24.90
CA ASN A 269 15.67 21.22 -24.91
C ASN A 269 15.45 22.36 -23.91
N HIS A 270 16.51 22.90 -23.31
CA HIS A 270 16.44 23.96 -22.29
C HIS A 270 15.49 23.60 -21.12
N LEU A 271 15.40 22.33 -20.77
CA LEU A 271 14.59 21.84 -19.65
C LEU A 271 15.43 21.94 -18.38
N ASP A 272 14.95 22.68 -17.40
CA ASP A 272 15.61 22.68 -16.09
C ASP A 272 15.40 21.33 -15.41
N ILE A 273 16.49 20.63 -15.11
CA ILE A 273 16.47 19.30 -14.50
C ILE A 273 15.82 19.36 -13.11
N SER A 274 16.02 20.47 -12.36
CA SER A 274 15.47 20.65 -11.02
C SER A 274 13.94 20.83 -11.04
N THR A 275 13.41 21.64 -11.93
CA THR A 275 11.97 21.88 -12.09
C THR A 275 11.23 20.70 -12.74
N ASN A 276 11.89 19.95 -13.62
CA ASN A 276 11.27 18.76 -14.22
C ASN A 276 11.27 17.54 -13.28
N MET A 277 12.21 17.43 -12.35
CA MET A 277 12.14 16.43 -11.28
C MET A 277 11.01 16.71 -10.28
N GLU A 278 10.61 17.97 -10.12
CA GLU A 278 9.47 18.33 -9.27
C GLU A 278 8.10 18.13 -9.93
N ASN A 279 7.99 18.30 -11.24
CA ASN A 279 6.71 18.45 -11.93
C ASN A 279 6.35 17.35 -12.92
N ARG A 280 7.23 16.43 -13.24
CA ARG A 280 6.90 15.32 -14.15
C ARG A 280 7.21 13.99 -13.53
N ASP A 281 6.19 13.16 -13.59
CA ASP A 281 6.25 11.73 -13.43
C ASP A 281 7.55 11.20 -14.00
N ILE A 282 8.29 10.45 -13.20
CA ILE A 282 9.41 9.61 -13.59
C ILE A 282 9.03 8.66 -14.76
N HIS A 283 7.77 8.71 -15.19
CA HIS A 283 7.20 8.00 -16.35
C HIS A 283 7.93 8.17 -17.69
N CYS A 284 8.77 9.18 -17.86
CA CYS A 284 9.51 9.35 -19.12
C CYS A 284 10.61 8.29 -19.34
N TYR A 285 10.97 7.52 -18.32
CA TYR A 285 12.04 6.51 -18.43
C TYR A 285 11.57 5.12 -18.83
N THR A 286 10.28 4.81 -18.63
CA THR A 286 9.77 3.44 -18.86
C THR A 286 8.89 3.28 -20.10
N SER A 287 8.58 4.36 -20.82
CA SER A 287 7.62 4.31 -21.95
C SER A 287 8.25 4.25 -23.36
N SER A 288 9.54 4.03 -23.47
CA SER A 288 10.17 3.86 -24.80
C SER A 288 10.92 2.54 -24.94
N TYR A 289 10.17 1.41 -24.68
CA TYR A 289 10.47 0.11 -25.29
C TYR A 289 9.21 -0.76 -25.25
#